data_da97b0d4f71d870d55e820ba5476d565
#
_entry.id   da97b0d4f71d870d55e820ba5476d565
#
_cell.length_a   1.000
_cell.length_b   1.000
_cell.length_c   1.000
_cell.angle_alpha   90.00
_cell.angle_beta   90.00
_cell.angle_gamma   90.00
#
_symmetry.space_group_name_H-M   'P 1'
#
loop_
_entity.id
_entity.type
_entity.pdbx_description
1 polymer ?
#
loop_
_entity_poly.entity_id
_entity_poly.type
_entity_poly.pdbx_seq_one_letter_code
_entity_poly.pdbx_strand_id
1 'polypeptide(L)'
;MPQEASLNALDSAAFDRVVDAAVRALRADPRGRVVIDGRSGAGKTTLARRVAELAGARLVSLDEFYEGWAGLAGATAVTARLVAAHADGSVGTYHRWDWERDEFSAREASVDPSVALVIEGCGALSAEASRCATVSIWIDGDAAVRKHLALTRDGDSFAPYWDMWSAQEDEHIRANAPESIAQLSFSAT
;
A
#
# COMPACT_ATOMS: atom_id res chain seq x y z
N MET A 1 30.29 18.03 3.86
CA MET A 1 29.35 17.23 4.61
C MET A 1 27.97 17.60 4.09
N PRO A 2 27.34 16.82 3.18
CA PRO A 2 25.94 17.05 2.88
C PRO A 2 25.15 16.58 4.10
N GLN A 3 24.40 17.49 4.67
CA GLN A 3 23.41 17.24 5.70
C GLN A 3 22.43 16.21 5.14
N GLU A 4 22.35 15.04 5.78
CA GLU A 4 21.23 14.13 5.66
C GLU A 4 19.96 14.97 5.76
N ALA A 5 19.24 15.09 4.65
CA ALA A 5 17.89 15.61 4.68
C ALA A 5 17.10 14.63 5.53
N SER A 6 16.99 14.96 6.78
CA SER A 6 16.22 14.24 7.77
C SER A 6 14.82 13.99 7.18
N LEU A 7 14.39 12.76 7.23
CA LEU A 7 12.99 12.31 7.09
C LEU A 7 12.09 12.95 8.17
N ASN A 8 12.23 14.23 8.40
CA ASN A 8 11.57 15.04 9.41
C ASN A 8 10.24 15.59 8.92
N ALA A 9 9.56 14.85 8.08
CA ALA A 9 8.30 15.40 7.65
C ALA A 9 7.09 14.49 7.88
N LEU A 10 7.27 13.32 8.39
CA LEU A 10 6.18 12.68 9.09
C LEU A 10 6.10 13.32 10.47
N ASP A 11 4.99 13.97 10.81
CA ASP A 11 4.69 14.24 12.22
C ASP A 11 4.86 12.89 12.94
N SER A 12 6.01 12.70 13.57
CA SER A 12 6.40 11.41 14.17
C SER A 12 5.32 10.91 15.12
N ALA A 13 4.63 11.83 15.80
CA ALA A 13 3.53 11.49 16.67
C ALA A 13 2.26 11.04 15.90
N ALA A 14 1.99 11.59 14.72
CA ALA A 14 0.87 11.14 13.89
C ALA A 14 1.16 9.75 13.29
N PHE A 15 2.38 9.55 12.80
CA PHE A 15 2.84 8.24 12.33
C PHE A 15 2.71 7.17 13.42
N ASP A 16 3.24 7.43 14.61
CA ASP A 16 3.19 6.49 15.74
C ASP A 16 1.76 6.18 16.16
N ARG A 17 0.86 7.18 16.18
CA ARG A 17 -0.57 6.96 16.48
C ARG A 17 -1.24 6.02 15.48
N VAL A 18 -0.93 6.15 14.18
CA VAL A 18 -1.49 5.28 13.14
C VAL A 18 -0.93 3.87 13.23
N VAL A 19 0.39 3.73 13.44
CA VAL A 19 1.03 2.43 13.70
C VAL A 19 0.37 1.74 14.90
N ASP A 20 0.25 2.44 16.02
CA ASP A 20 -0.34 1.90 17.25
C ASP A 20 -1.80 1.48 17.05
N ALA A 21 -2.58 2.26 16.32
CA ALA A 21 -3.99 1.92 16.04
C ALA A 21 -4.08 0.63 15.18
N ALA A 22 -3.28 0.54 14.11
CA ALA A 22 -3.25 -0.63 13.25
C ALA A 22 -2.76 -1.89 13.98
N VAL A 23 -1.68 -1.77 14.76
CA VAL A 23 -1.12 -2.88 15.56
C VAL A 23 -2.12 -3.36 16.63
N ARG A 24 -2.80 -2.44 17.33
CA ARG A 24 -3.84 -2.82 18.30
C ARG A 24 -4.98 -3.57 17.63
N ALA A 25 -5.43 -3.14 16.46
CA ALA A 25 -6.49 -3.82 15.72
C ALA A 25 -6.09 -5.25 15.32
N LEU A 26 -4.86 -5.44 14.79
CA LEU A 26 -4.35 -6.77 14.42
C LEU A 26 -4.08 -7.67 15.62
N ARG A 27 -3.71 -7.12 16.78
CA ARG A 27 -3.57 -7.91 18.03
C ARG A 27 -4.91 -8.32 18.60
N ALA A 28 -5.96 -7.53 18.39
CA ALA A 28 -7.32 -7.87 18.79
C ALA A 28 -7.97 -8.90 17.87
N ASP A 29 -7.57 -8.93 16.59
CA ASP A 29 -8.00 -9.91 15.59
C ASP A 29 -6.75 -10.51 14.91
N PRO A 30 -6.27 -11.70 15.31
CA PRO A 30 -5.12 -12.35 14.70
C PRO A 30 -5.29 -12.67 13.20
N ARG A 31 -6.50 -12.58 12.69
CA ARG A 31 -6.85 -12.70 11.27
C ARG A 31 -7.27 -11.35 10.68
N GLY A 32 -6.93 -10.25 11.35
CA GLY A 32 -7.22 -8.90 10.90
C GLY A 32 -6.49 -8.51 9.62
N ARG A 33 -7.00 -7.52 8.96
CA ARG A 33 -6.52 -7.01 7.66
C ARG A 33 -6.35 -5.51 7.72
N VAL A 34 -5.13 -5.06 7.46
CA VAL A 34 -4.82 -3.64 7.29
C VAL A 34 -4.56 -3.37 5.82
N VAL A 35 -5.30 -2.42 5.24
CA VAL A 35 -5.12 -1.96 3.86
C VAL A 35 -4.60 -0.53 3.88
N ILE A 36 -3.45 -0.29 3.26
CA ILE A 36 -2.77 1.01 3.25
C ILE A 36 -2.66 1.50 1.82
N ASP A 37 -3.28 2.62 1.53
CA ASP A 37 -3.24 3.28 0.24
C ASP A 37 -2.70 4.70 0.37
N GLY A 38 -2.36 5.30 -0.75
CA GLY A 38 -1.83 6.64 -0.82
C GLY A 38 -0.96 6.83 -2.06
N ARG A 39 -0.60 8.06 -2.34
CA ARG A 39 0.22 8.40 -3.51
C ARG A 39 1.66 7.91 -3.39
N SER A 40 2.34 7.77 -4.52
CA SER A 40 3.79 7.49 -4.57
C SER A 40 4.58 8.51 -3.76
N GLY A 41 5.57 8.02 -3.01
CA GLY A 41 6.41 8.83 -2.15
C GLY A 41 5.79 9.22 -0.80
N ALA A 42 4.53 8.83 -0.50
CA ALA A 42 3.85 9.19 0.75
C ALA A 42 4.30 8.39 1.99
N GLY A 43 5.14 7.36 1.85
CA GLY A 43 5.67 6.59 3.00
C GLY A 43 4.87 5.34 3.36
N LYS A 44 3.96 4.86 2.50
CA LYS A 44 3.14 3.65 2.72
C LYS A 44 3.96 2.44 3.15
N THR A 45 5.01 2.12 2.40
CA THR A 45 5.86 0.95 2.65
C THR A 45 6.55 1.01 4.01
N THR A 46 6.96 2.20 4.45
CA THR A 46 7.55 2.40 5.79
C THR A 46 6.53 2.10 6.88
N LEU A 47 5.30 2.62 6.74
CA LEU A 47 4.21 2.35 7.66
C LEU A 47 3.86 0.86 7.68
N ALA A 48 3.67 0.26 6.51
CA ALA A 48 3.26 -1.13 6.37
C ALA A 48 4.27 -2.11 6.97
N ARG A 49 5.57 -1.89 6.73
CA ARG A 49 6.64 -2.70 7.33
C ARG A 49 6.62 -2.61 8.84
N ARG A 50 6.46 -1.39 9.38
CA ARG A 50 6.44 -1.19 10.82
C ARG A 50 5.25 -1.88 11.49
N VAL A 51 4.05 -1.76 10.87
CA VAL A 51 2.84 -2.46 11.36
C VAL A 51 3.00 -3.97 11.28
N ALA A 52 3.45 -4.48 10.14
CA ALA A 52 3.62 -5.93 9.93
C ALA A 52 4.63 -6.54 10.91
N GLU A 53 5.77 -5.88 11.12
CA GLU A 53 6.79 -6.30 12.09
C GLU A 53 6.24 -6.38 13.51
N LEU A 54 5.57 -5.31 13.99
CA LEU A 54 5.07 -5.24 15.36
C LEU A 54 3.87 -6.16 15.63
N ALA A 55 3.09 -6.49 14.60
CA ALA A 55 1.93 -7.37 14.71
C ALA A 55 2.23 -8.83 14.34
N GLY A 56 3.40 -9.13 13.77
CA GLY A 56 3.70 -10.45 13.21
C GLY A 56 2.83 -10.79 12.00
N ALA A 57 2.42 -9.78 11.22
CA ALA A 57 1.52 -9.93 10.09
C ALA A 57 2.25 -10.24 8.78
N ARG A 58 1.56 -10.90 7.83
CA ARG A 58 2.03 -11.05 6.46
C ARG A 58 1.93 -9.70 5.75
N LEU A 59 3.03 -9.20 5.23
CA LEU A 59 3.05 -8.03 4.35
C LEU A 59 2.96 -8.46 2.88
N VAL A 60 2.08 -7.79 2.13
CA VAL A 60 1.95 -7.89 0.67
C VAL A 60 2.02 -6.47 0.10
N SER A 61 2.95 -6.23 -0.80
CA SER A 61 3.03 -4.97 -1.56
C SER A 61 2.40 -5.15 -2.93
N LEU A 62 1.66 -4.15 -3.40
CA LEU A 62 1.10 -4.14 -4.75
C LEU A 62 2.19 -4.10 -5.83
N ASP A 63 3.42 -3.65 -5.50
CA ASP A 63 4.58 -3.72 -6.38
C ASP A 63 4.89 -5.16 -6.84
N GLU A 64 4.41 -6.17 -6.08
CA GLU A 64 4.55 -7.57 -6.45
C GLU A 64 3.67 -7.97 -7.65
N PHE A 65 2.61 -7.21 -7.98
CA PHE A 65 1.64 -7.62 -9.00
C PHE A 65 1.05 -6.49 -9.86
N TYR A 66 1.65 -5.29 -9.87
CA TYR A 66 1.37 -4.35 -10.95
C TYR A 66 1.82 -4.95 -12.28
N GLU A 67 0.92 -4.99 -13.26
CA GLU A 67 1.27 -5.36 -14.65
C GLU A 67 2.03 -4.21 -15.31
N GLY A 68 3.33 -4.14 -15.05
CA GLY A 68 4.17 -3.03 -15.46
C GLY A 68 3.70 -1.68 -14.94
N TRP A 69 4.11 -0.63 -15.62
CA TRP A 69 3.79 0.75 -15.24
C TRP A 69 2.33 1.17 -15.52
N ALA A 70 1.55 0.36 -16.24
CA ALA A 70 0.14 0.62 -16.53
C ALA A 70 -0.83 -0.16 -15.63
N GLY A 71 -0.33 -0.95 -14.67
CA GLY A 71 -1.07 -1.98 -13.96
C GLY A 71 -1.83 -1.55 -12.72
N LEU A 72 -1.95 -0.25 -12.39
CA LEU A 72 -2.55 0.18 -11.12
C LEU A 72 -3.99 -0.30 -10.96
N ALA A 73 -4.85 -0.12 -11.97
CA ALA A 73 -6.27 -0.52 -11.89
C ALA A 73 -6.44 -2.05 -11.75
N GLY A 74 -5.60 -2.84 -12.43
CA GLY A 74 -5.56 -4.29 -12.28
C GLY A 74 -5.20 -4.72 -10.86
N ALA A 75 -4.19 -4.07 -10.28
CA ALA A 75 -3.77 -4.34 -8.91
C ALA A 75 -4.84 -3.97 -7.87
N THR A 76 -5.63 -2.92 -8.10
CA THR A 76 -6.78 -2.60 -7.24
C THR A 76 -7.78 -3.77 -7.18
N ALA A 77 -8.10 -4.37 -8.33
CA ALA A 77 -9.00 -5.52 -8.38
C ALA A 77 -8.41 -6.77 -7.71
N VAL A 78 -7.11 -7.02 -7.90
CA VAL A 78 -6.40 -8.12 -7.22
C VAL A 78 -6.44 -7.91 -5.71
N THR A 79 -6.16 -6.71 -5.22
CA THR A 79 -6.19 -6.36 -3.79
C THR A 79 -7.57 -6.62 -3.18
N ALA A 80 -8.64 -6.14 -3.80
CA ALA A 80 -10.00 -6.35 -3.33
C ALA A 80 -10.31 -7.85 -3.18
N ARG A 81 -9.93 -8.66 -4.18
CA ARG A 81 -10.11 -10.13 -4.17
C ARG A 81 -9.30 -10.80 -3.05
N LEU A 82 -8.05 -10.40 -2.85
CA LEU A 82 -7.18 -10.97 -1.80
C LEU A 82 -7.71 -10.66 -0.40
N VAL A 83 -8.12 -9.42 -0.16
CA VAL A 83 -8.66 -8.98 1.14
C VAL A 83 -10.00 -9.67 1.43
N ALA A 84 -10.87 -9.84 0.42
CA ALA A 84 -12.14 -10.55 0.56
C ALA A 84 -11.92 -12.04 0.84
N ALA A 85 -11.06 -12.73 0.08
CA ALA A 85 -10.73 -14.13 0.32
C ALA A 85 -10.18 -14.35 1.73
N HIS A 86 -9.27 -13.49 2.17
CA HIS A 86 -8.72 -13.52 3.52
C HIS A 86 -9.82 -13.33 4.59
N ALA A 87 -10.75 -12.39 4.38
CA ALA A 87 -11.87 -12.14 5.29
C ALA A 87 -12.79 -13.37 5.43
N ASP A 88 -13.02 -14.07 4.32
CA ASP A 88 -13.83 -15.31 4.28
C ASP A 88 -13.08 -16.54 4.84
N GLY A 89 -11.80 -16.39 5.22
CA GLY A 89 -10.98 -17.51 5.69
C GLY A 89 -10.49 -18.42 4.57
N SER A 90 -10.47 -17.93 3.33
CA SER A 90 -9.99 -18.65 2.15
C SER A 90 -8.59 -18.17 1.76
N VAL A 91 -7.78 -19.08 1.19
CA VAL A 91 -6.47 -18.73 0.64
C VAL A 91 -6.68 -17.87 -0.60
N GLY A 92 -6.14 -16.63 -0.57
CA GLY A 92 -6.06 -15.79 -1.75
C GLY A 92 -4.81 -16.09 -2.56
N THR A 93 -4.88 -16.03 -3.89
CA THR A 93 -3.72 -16.23 -4.77
C THR A 93 -3.57 -15.10 -5.78
N TYR A 94 -2.33 -14.84 -6.17
CA TYR A 94 -1.97 -13.89 -7.21
C TYR A 94 -0.67 -14.30 -7.91
N HIS A 95 -0.48 -13.83 -9.14
CA HIS A 95 0.80 -13.97 -9.84
C HIS A 95 1.65 -12.73 -9.58
N ARG A 96 2.95 -12.93 -9.32
CA ARG A 96 3.89 -11.84 -9.20
C ARG A 96 4.29 -11.35 -10.58
N TRP A 97 4.45 -10.02 -10.71
CA TRP A 97 5.02 -9.41 -11.89
C TRP A 97 6.55 -9.46 -11.82
N ASP A 98 7.16 -9.96 -12.88
CA ASP A 98 8.62 -9.94 -13.07
C ASP A 98 9.01 -8.69 -13.84
N TRP A 99 9.48 -7.68 -13.13
CA TRP A 99 9.86 -6.38 -13.70
C TRP A 99 11.04 -6.43 -14.68
N GLU A 100 11.88 -7.47 -14.62
CA GLU A 100 12.99 -7.66 -15.56
C GLU A 100 12.53 -8.30 -16.87
N ARG A 101 11.55 -9.21 -16.79
CA ARG A 101 11.04 -9.95 -17.94
C ARG A 101 9.78 -9.35 -18.55
N ASP A 102 9.17 -8.39 -17.86
CA ASP A 102 7.92 -7.74 -18.26
C ASP A 102 6.79 -8.76 -18.49
N GLU A 103 6.65 -9.72 -17.55
CA GLU A 103 5.65 -10.79 -17.59
C GLU A 103 5.22 -11.23 -16.19
N PHE A 104 4.05 -11.86 -16.09
CA PHE A 104 3.66 -12.52 -14.86
C PHE A 104 4.44 -13.83 -14.64
N SER A 105 4.91 -14.04 -13.42
CA SER A 105 5.49 -15.32 -12.98
C SER A 105 4.48 -16.45 -13.17
N ALA A 106 4.93 -17.58 -13.69
CA ALA A 106 4.10 -18.78 -13.80
C ALA A 106 3.71 -19.37 -12.42
N ARG A 107 4.48 -19.03 -11.37
CA ARG A 107 4.21 -19.50 -10.01
C ARG A 107 3.30 -18.53 -9.28
N GLU A 108 2.16 -19.03 -8.78
CA GLU A 108 1.30 -18.28 -7.90
C GLU A 108 1.93 -18.06 -6.52
N ALA A 109 1.74 -16.84 -6.00
CA ALA A 109 1.92 -16.52 -4.59
C ALA A 109 0.58 -16.68 -3.86
N SER A 110 0.62 -17.01 -2.58
CA SER A 110 -0.57 -17.20 -1.76
C SER A 110 -0.55 -16.36 -0.50
N VAL A 111 -1.74 -16.02 -0.01
CA VAL A 111 -2.00 -15.33 1.25
C VAL A 111 -2.77 -16.28 2.15
N ASP A 112 -2.13 -16.69 3.26
CA ASP A 112 -2.72 -17.55 4.26
C ASP A 112 -3.72 -16.76 5.14
N PRO A 113 -5.01 -17.12 5.18
CA PRO A 113 -6.00 -16.39 5.97
C PRO A 113 -5.89 -16.63 7.49
N SER A 114 -5.04 -17.53 7.93
CA SER A 114 -4.82 -17.80 9.36
C SER A 114 -3.88 -16.79 10.03
N VAL A 115 -3.16 -15.99 9.23
CA VAL A 115 -2.19 -14.98 9.71
C VAL A 115 -2.71 -13.59 9.35
N ALA A 116 -2.57 -12.63 10.26
CA ALA A 116 -2.93 -11.23 9.97
C ALA A 116 -2.26 -10.72 8.69
N LEU A 117 -2.99 -9.89 7.94
CA LEU A 117 -2.56 -9.35 6.64
C LEU A 117 -2.36 -7.84 6.71
N VAL A 118 -1.24 -7.38 6.20
CA VAL A 118 -1.00 -5.98 5.81
C VAL A 118 -0.80 -5.95 4.30
N ILE A 119 -1.62 -5.20 3.58
CA ILE A 119 -1.48 -5.01 2.14
C ILE A 119 -1.34 -3.52 1.84
N GLU A 120 -0.37 -3.14 0.99
CA GLU A 120 -0.06 -1.74 0.75
C GLU A 120 0.31 -1.47 -0.70
N GLY A 121 -0.03 -0.28 -1.17
CA GLY A 121 0.39 0.23 -2.48
C GLY A 121 -0.56 1.29 -3.01
N CYS A 122 -0.15 1.96 -4.09
CA CYS A 122 -1.03 2.89 -4.80
C CYS A 122 -2.20 2.11 -5.40
N GLY A 123 -3.43 2.49 -5.08
CA GLY A 123 -4.61 1.77 -5.55
C GLY A 123 -5.07 0.61 -4.66
N ALA A 124 -4.51 0.44 -3.47
CA ALA A 124 -4.90 -0.65 -2.59
C ALA A 124 -6.33 -0.52 -2.05
N LEU A 125 -6.85 0.71 -1.88
CA LEU A 125 -8.10 0.95 -1.19
C LEU A 125 -9.25 1.28 -2.16
N SER A 126 -10.10 0.30 -2.36
CA SER A 126 -11.41 0.45 -3.02
C SER A 126 -12.54 0.25 -2.02
N ALA A 127 -13.77 0.57 -2.40
CA ALA A 127 -14.95 0.30 -1.56
C ALA A 127 -15.07 -1.19 -1.20
N GLU A 128 -14.65 -2.09 -2.08
CA GLU A 128 -14.66 -3.54 -1.84
C GLU A 128 -13.59 -3.94 -0.82
N ALA A 129 -12.36 -3.48 -0.99
CA ALA A 129 -11.27 -3.74 -0.05
C ALA A 129 -11.57 -3.14 1.33
N SER A 130 -12.12 -1.92 1.39
CA SER A 130 -12.47 -1.24 2.64
C SER A 130 -13.52 -2.00 3.45
N ARG A 131 -14.54 -2.59 2.79
CA ARG A 131 -15.57 -3.39 3.49
C ARG A 131 -15.01 -4.64 4.19
N CYS A 132 -13.94 -5.20 3.65
CA CYS A 132 -13.29 -6.41 4.18
C CYS A 132 -12.08 -6.10 5.07
N ALA A 133 -11.60 -4.87 5.09
CA ALA A 133 -10.50 -4.44 5.95
C ALA A 133 -10.93 -4.33 7.43
N THR A 134 -10.04 -4.72 8.35
CA THR A 134 -10.16 -4.41 9.77
C THR A 134 -9.82 -2.95 10.03
N VAL A 135 -8.77 -2.46 9.35
CA VAL A 135 -8.37 -1.06 9.33
C VAL A 135 -7.97 -0.67 7.91
N SER A 136 -8.51 0.45 7.43
CA SER A 136 -8.12 1.07 6.16
C SER A 136 -7.44 2.41 6.42
N ILE A 137 -6.33 2.66 5.73
CA ILE A 137 -5.47 3.81 5.96
C ILE A 137 -5.18 4.50 4.62
N TRP A 138 -5.36 5.82 4.58
CA TRP A 138 -4.93 6.67 3.48
C TRP A 138 -3.77 7.56 3.92
N ILE A 139 -2.73 7.64 3.09
CA ILE A 139 -1.58 8.51 3.32
C ILE A 139 -1.35 9.40 2.10
N ASP A 140 -1.24 10.70 2.35
CA ASP A 140 -0.80 11.65 1.33
C ASP A 140 0.27 12.61 1.90
N GLY A 141 0.67 13.61 1.15
CA GLY A 141 1.63 14.61 1.54
C GLY A 141 1.87 15.62 0.42
N ASP A 142 2.74 16.59 0.68
CA ASP A 142 3.08 17.59 -0.32
C ASP A 142 3.58 16.94 -1.63
N ALA A 143 3.03 17.36 -2.75
CA ALA A 143 3.29 16.73 -4.05
C ALA A 143 4.76 16.83 -4.48
N ALA A 144 5.44 17.94 -4.18
CA ALA A 144 6.84 18.12 -4.55
C ALA A 144 7.75 17.24 -3.67
N VAL A 145 7.44 17.14 -2.38
CA VAL A 145 8.15 16.27 -1.44
C VAL A 145 7.99 14.82 -1.83
N ARG A 146 6.76 14.36 -2.10
CA ARG A 146 6.50 12.98 -2.52
C ARG A 146 7.20 12.63 -3.82
N LYS A 147 7.14 13.52 -4.84
CA LYS A 147 7.85 13.32 -6.11
C LYS A 147 9.34 13.19 -5.89
N HIS A 148 9.92 14.08 -5.09
CA HIS A 148 11.35 14.04 -4.77
C HIS A 148 11.74 12.71 -4.09
N LEU A 149 10.97 12.28 -3.08
CA LEU A 149 11.23 11.04 -2.35
C LEU A 149 11.12 9.80 -3.26
N ALA A 150 10.07 9.74 -4.09
CA ALA A 150 9.86 8.63 -5.02
C ALA A 150 11.01 8.53 -6.05
N LEU A 151 11.36 9.65 -6.68
CA LEU A 151 12.43 9.68 -7.68
C LEU A 151 13.84 9.48 -7.07
N THR A 152 14.05 9.87 -5.81
CA THR A 152 15.31 9.59 -5.11
C THR A 152 15.44 8.10 -4.78
N ARG A 153 14.34 7.42 -4.44
CA ARG A 153 14.33 5.99 -4.13
C ARG A 153 14.51 5.13 -5.38
N ASP A 154 13.75 5.41 -6.45
CA ASP A 154 13.63 4.52 -7.60
C ASP A 154 14.41 5.02 -8.85
N GLY A 155 14.90 6.26 -8.81
CA GLY A 155 15.81 6.83 -9.80
C GLY A 155 15.33 6.76 -11.25
N ASP A 156 16.25 6.38 -12.13
CA ASP A 156 16.04 6.36 -13.56
C ASP A 156 15.00 5.32 -14.02
N SER A 157 14.69 4.34 -13.20
CA SER A 157 13.67 3.33 -13.52
C SER A 157 12.24 3.88 -13.43
N PHE A 158 11.99 4.85 -12.55
CA PHE A 158 10.65 5.43 -12.35
C PHE A 158 10.46 6.78 -13.05
N ALA A 159 11.51 7.58 -13.20
CA ALA A 159 11.42 8.93 -13.73
C ALA A 159 10.69 9.02 -15.09
N PRO A 160 10.92 8.13 -16.08
CA PRO A 160 10.22 8.18 -17.36
C PRO A 160 8.71 7.90 -17.26
N TYR A 161 8.27 7.23 -16.21
CA TYR A 161 6.90 6.76 -16.02
C TYR A 161 6.11 7.58 -15.00
N TRP A 162 6.74 8.57 -14.35
CA TRP A 162 6.14 9.35 -13.28
C TRP A 162 4.80 9.96 -13.66
N ASP A 163 4.72 10.65 -14.79
CA ASP A 163 3.50 11.37 -15.19
C ASP A 163 2.37 10.39 -15.54
N MET A 164 2.69 9.27 -16.20
CA MET A 164 1.72 8.21 -16.49
C MET A 164 1.23 7.54 -15.21
N TRP A 165 2.11 7.27 -14.27
CA TRP A 165 1.75 6.68 -12.98
C TRP A 165 0.87 7.63 -12.16
N SER A 166 1.25 8.91 -12.08
CA SER A 166 0.47 9.94 -11.39
C SER A 166 -0.94 10.09 -11.98
N ALA A 167 -1.09 9.99 -13.29
CA ALA A 167 -2.41 10.01 -13.93
C ALA A 167 -3.28 8.82 -13.52
N GLN A 168 -2.70 7.63 -13.36
CA GLN A 168 -3.43 6.46 -12.85
C GLN A 168 -3.81 6.61 -11.37
N GLU A 169 -2.93 7.21 -10.55
CA GLU A 169 -3.28 7.55 -9.16
C GLU A 169 -4.47 8.52 -9.11
N ASP A 170 -4.48 9.55 -9.96
CA ASP A 170 -5.60 10.51 -10.07
C ASP A 170 -6.91 9.83 -10.51
N GLU A 171 -6.82 8.90 -11.46
CA GLU A 171 -7.98 8.10 -11.90
C GLU A 171 -8.51 7.23 -10.75
N HIS A 172 -7.62 6.54 -10.04
CA HIS A 172 -7.97 5.73 -8.87
C HIS A 172 -8.66 6.56 -7.78
N ILE A 173 -8.08 7.73 -7.45
CA ILE A 173 -8.63 8.64 -6.43
C ILE A 173 -10.02 9.12 -6.84
N ARG A 174 -10.20 9.49 -8.12
CA ARG A 174 -11.49 9.93 -8.64
C ARG A 174 -12.55 8.81 -8.62
N ALA A 175 -12.15 7.58 -8.97
CA ALA A 175 -13.06 6.44 -9.06
C ALA A 175 -13.41 5.84 -7.69
N ASN A 176 -12.47 5.76 -6.77
CA ASN A 176 -12.61 5.03 -5.51
C ASN A 176 -12.71 5.92 -4.27
N ALA A 177 -12.38 7.22 -4.36
CA ALA A 177 -12.35 8.18 -3.25
C ALA A 177 -11.68 7.61 -1.97
N PRO A 178 -10.45 7.04 -2.05
CA PRO A 178 -9.84 6.28 -0.98
C PRO A 178 -9.67 7.08 0.31
N GLU A 179 -9.40 8.37 0.23
CA GLU A 179 -9.33 9.27 1.38
C GLU A 179 -10.65 9.32 2.16
N SER A 180 -11.78 9.32 1.44
CA SER A 180 -13.11 9.42 2.04
C SER A 180 -13.59 8.11 2.68
N ILE A 181 -13.10 6.97 2.21
CA ILE A 181 -13.48 5.63 2.70
C ILE A 181 -12.46 5.05 3.69
N ALA A 182 -11.31 5.67 3.85
CA ALA A 182 -10.32 5.28 4.84
C ALA A 182 -10.81 5.59 6.25
N GLN A 183 -10.58 4.65 7.18
CA GLN A 183 -10.89 4.84 8.61
C GLN A 183 -9.86 5.74 9.30
N LEU A 184 -8.63 5.73 8.80
CA LEU A 184 -7.53 6.57 9.27
C LEU A 184 -6.91 7.27 8.07
N SER A 185 -6.65 8.55 8.21
CA SER A 185 -5.87 9.30 7.21
C SER A 185 -4.86 10.20 7.90
N PHE A 186 -3.72 10.40 7.27
CA PHE A 186 -2.78 11.41 7.70
C PHE A 186 -1.96 11.93 6.50
N SER A 187 -1.51 13.17 6.64
CA SER A 187 -0.63 13.81 5.67
C SER A 187 0.79 13.75 6.19
N ALA A 188 1.69 13.22 5.38
CA ALA A 188 3.12 13.35 5.59
C ALA A 188 3.51 14.79 5.21
N THR A 189 3.99 15.57 6.17
CA THR A 189 4.44 16.96 5.97
C THR A 189 5.92 17.05 5.63
#